data_16d1878fff047ab78715debffb65720d
#
_entry.id   16d1878fff047ab78715debffb65720d
#
_cell.length_a   1.000
_cell.length_b   1.000
_cell.length_c   1.000
_cell.angle_alpha   90.00
_cell.angle_beta   90.00
_cell.angle_gamma   90.00
#
_symmetry.space_group_name_H-M   'P 1'
#
loop_
_entity.id
_entity.type
_entity.pdbx_description
1 polymer ?
#
loop_
_entity_poly.entity_id
_entity_poly.type
_entity_poly.pdbx_seq_one_letter_code
_entity_poly.pdbx_strand_id
1 'polypeptide(L)'
;MVGIGIITMLAQLHGSYWLAGAVAATFALAMALLAPQISRWVDRYGQRRVLPGVTAIGVSALLALLLCSHYGAPDWTLFVFAALSGCIPSMPAMVRARWTELYRGSPKLHTAFSFESVLDEVSFIVGPPISVGLSVALFPQAGPLVAAILLAIGVTAFVLQRKTEPPVHPRNSEHGGSVLRQGAVVILLLSLLGLGTIVGTVDVVSVAFAQHQGQPAAASIVLSMYALGSCVAGLVFGTLKLNMPLPRLFLLGALATAITMVPLMWADSIATLAIGMLVAGLFFAPTLITAMGLVENIVPPAKLTEGLTWMITGLGMGVALGAVLGGWVIDAYGARTGFTVSLAAGGVMLLFAVLGYRLLQDSTTPRAIAA
;
A
#
# COMPACT_ATOMS: atom_id res chain seq x y z
N MET A 1 3.72 -9.11 1.27
CA MET A 1 3.67 -10.58 1.49
C MET A 1 2.31 -11.06 1.98
N VAL A 2 1.77 -10.56 3.12
CA VAL A 2 0.52 -11.11 3.70
C VAL A 2 -0.67 -11.00 2.74
N GLY A 3 -0.99 -9.79 2.22
CA GLY A 3 -2.16 -9.59 1.36
C GLY A 3 -2.15 -10.47 0.10
N ILE A 4 -1.05 -10.45 -0.66
CA ILE A 4 -0.92 -11.28 -1.87
C ILE A 4 -0.88 -12.77 -1.53
N GLY A 5 -0.30 -13.13 -0.38
CA GLY A 5 -0.31 -14.51 0.11
C GLY A 5 -1.72 -15.01 0.45
N ILE A 6 -2.57 -14.18 1.06
CA ILE A 6 -4.00 -14.49 1.30
C ILE A 6 -4.73 -14.69 -0.03
N ILE A 7 -4.52 -13.81 -1.01
CA ILE A 7 -5.13 -13.93 -2.35
C ILE A 7 -4.73 -15.25 -3.00
N THR A 8 -3.42 -15.52 -3.07
CA THR A 8 -2.88 -16.74 -3.71
C THR A 8 -3.39 -18.00 -3.02
N MET A 9 -3.35 -18.03 -1.68
CA MET A 9 -3.82 -19.16 -0.88
C MET A 9 -5.29 -19.47 -1.11
N LEU A 10 -6.15 -18.46 -0.97
CA LEU A 10 -7.61 -18.67 -1.09
C LEU A 10 -8.03 -18.94 -2.53
N ALA A 11 -7.39 -18.33 -3.53
CA ALA A 11 -7.63 -18.65 -4.93
C ALA A 11 -7.30 -20.13 -5.24
N GLN A 12 -6.22 -20.66 -4.66
CA GLN A 12 -5.85 -22.08 -4.83
C GLN A 12 -6.80 -23.05 -4.11
N LEU A 13 -7.28 -22.69 -2.89
CA LEU A 13 -8.09 -23.57 -2.06
C LEU A 13 -9.58 -23.54 -2.42
N HIS A 14 -10.12 -22.39 -2.76
CA HIS A 14 -11.56 -22.19 -2.97
C HIS A 14 -11.93 -21.94 -4.43
N GLY A 15 -10.96 -21.61 -5.30
CA GLY A 15 -11.23 -21.33 -6.72
C GLY A 15 -11.99 -20.00 -6.95
N SER A 16 -12.28 -19.22 -5.90
CA SER A 16 -13.02 -17.95 -5.98
C SER A 16 -12.06 -16.77 -5.72
N TYR A 17 -11.90 -15.95 -6.73
CA TYR A 17 -11.10 -14.70 -6.63
C TYR A 17 -11.85 -13.62 -5.86
N TRP A 18 -13.18 -13.63 -5.91
CA TRP A 18 -13.99 -12.72 -5.11
C TRP A 18 -13.75 -12.93 -3.61
N LEU A 19 -13.83 -14.18 -3.15
CA LEU A 19 -13.59 -14.51 -1.75
C LEU A 19 -12.14 -14.14 -1.35
N ALA A 20 -11.17 -14.49 -2.18
CA ALA A 20 -9.77 -14.17 -1.96
C ALA A 20 -9.53 -12.66 -1.87
N GLY A 21 -10.10 -11.90 -2.82
CA GLY A 21 -10.05 -10.44 -2.84
C GLY A 21 -10.77 -9.80 -1.65
N ALA A 22 -11.95 -10.29 -1.28
CA ALA A 22 -12.75 -9.76 -0.17
C ALA A 22 -12.06 -9.98 1.19
N VAL A 23 -11.45 -11.15 1.42
CA VAL A 23 -10.69 -11.43 2.65
C VAL A 23 -9.41 -10.59 2.71
N ALA A 24 -8.67 -10.50 1.60
CA ALA A 24 -7.49 -9.63 1.51
C ALA A 24 -7.84 -8.15 1.70
N ALA A 25 -8.97 -7.70 1.15
CA ALA A 25 -9.49 -6.35 1.37
C ALA A 25 -9.84 -6.07 2.83
N THR A 26 -10.44 -7.05 3.51
CA THR A 26 -10.74 -6.94 4.95
C THR A 26 -9.46 -6.77 5.76
N PHE A 27 -8.41 -7.54 5.44
CA PHE A 27 -7.09 -7.39 6.04
C PHE A 27 -6.51 -5.99 5.78
N ALA A 28 -6.52 -5.53 4.52
CA ALA A 28 -5.97 -4.23 4.13
C ALA A 28 -6.70 -3.06 4.77
N LEU A 29 -8.04 -3.10 4.83
CA LEU A 29 -8.87 -2.09 5.51
C LEU A 29 -8.61 -2.06 7.01
N ALA A 30 -8.57 -3.23 7.65
CA ALA A 30 -8.28 -3.32 9.07
C ALA A 30 -6.89 -2.75 9.38
N MET A 31 -5.87 -3.09 8.59
CA MET A 31 -4.53 -2.53 8.72
C MET A 31 -4.53 -1.00 8.55
N ALA A 32 -5.19 -0.48 7.52
CA ALA A 32 -5.27 0.96 7.26
C ALA A 32 -5.96 1.74 8.39
N LEU A 33 -7.02 1.17 8.99
CA LEU A 33 -7.76 1.80 10.08
C LEU A 33 -7.08 1.65 11.44
N LEU A 34 -6.41 0.53 11.69
CA LEU A 34 -5.78 0.22 12.98
C LEU A 34 -4.38 0.82 13.10
N ALA A 35 -3.60 0.94 12.01
CA ALA A 35 -2.24 1.44 12.05
C ALA A 35 -2.11 2.82 12.72
N PRO A 36 -2.98 3.83 12.43
CA PRO A 36 -2.93 5.12 13.13
C PRO A 36 -3.23 5.01 14.63
N GLN A 37 -4.13 4.10 15.02
CA GLN A 37 -4.48 3.88 16.44
C GLN A 37 -3.32 3.23 17.18
N ILE A 38 -2.70 2.22 16.57
CA ILE A 38 -1.51 1.55 17.11
C ILE A 38 -0.37 2.56 17.29
N SER A 39 -0.13 3.42 16.29
CA SER A 39 0.89 4.47 16.37
C SER A 39 0.62 5.44 17.53
N ARG A 40 -0.64 5.85 17.76
CA ARG A 40 -1.03 6.68 18.90
C ARG A 40 -0.77 5.98 20.25
N TRP A 41 -1.05 4.67 20.34
CA TRP A 41 -0.74 3.90 21.56
C TRP A 41 0.77 3.78 21.78
N VAL A 42 1.54 3.60 20.70
CA VAL A 42 3.01 3.58 20.78
C VAL A 42 3.56 4.93 21.26
N ASP A 43 3.06 6.04 20.73
CA ASP A 43 3.47 7.39 21.16
C ASP A 43 3.16 7.63 22.66
N ARG A 44 2.03 7.07 23.15
CA ARG A 44 1.57 7.25 24.53
C ARG A 44 2.23 6.30 25.53
N TYR A 45 2.50 5.06 25.15
CA TYR A 45 2.93 4.00 26.08
C TYR A 45 4.32 3.44 25.78
N GLY A 46 4.94 3.86 24.67
CA GLY A 46 6.23 3.38 24.18
C GLY A 46 6.14 2.13 23.32
N GLN A 47 7.13 2.00 22.40
CA GLN A 47 7.20 0.90 21.44
C GLN A 47 7.26 -0.47 22.12
N ARG A 48 8.08 -0.58 23.17
CA ARG A 48 8.31 -1.83 23.90
C ARG A 48 7.05 -2.41 24.56
N ARG A 49 6.14 -1.56 25.03
CA ARG A 49 4.91 -2.00 25.71
C ARG A 49 3.82 -2.38 24.72
N VAL A 50 3.71 -1.66 23.61
CA VAL A 50 2.59 -1.80 22.67
C VAL A 50 2.89 -2.84 21.57
N LEU A 51 4.08 -2.81 20.96
CA LEU A 51 4.37 -3.64 19.79
C LEU A 51 4.23 -5.15 20.05
N PRO A 52 4.70 -5.74 21.19
CA PRO A 52 4.56 -7.17 21.42
C PRO A 52 3.09 -7.62 21.48
N GLY A 53 2.25 -6.87 22.18
CA GLY A 53 0.83 -7.22 22.33
C GLY A 53 0.07 -7.13 21.00
N VAL A 54 0.25 -6.04 20.26
CA VAL A 54 -0.39 -5.83 18.98
C VAL A 54 0.09 -6.89 17.95
N THR A 55 1.38 -7.14 17.90
CA THR A 55 1.95 -8.17 16.99
C THR A 55 1.48 -9.56 17.36
N ALA A 56 1.40 -9.88 18.65
CA ALA A 56 0.88 -11.18 19.09
C ALA A 56 -0.57 -11.39 18.64
N ILE A 57 -1.43 -10.37 18.74
CA ILE A 57 -2.81 -10.43 18.25
C ILE A 57 -2.80 -10.65 16.72
N GLY A 58 -2.08 -9.83 15.96
CA GLY A 58 -2.03 -9.90 14.49
C GLY A 58 -1.49 -11.24 13.98
N VAL A 59 -0.38 -11.72 14.56
CA VAL A 59 0.23 -13.00 14.18
C VAL A 59 -0.67 -14.18 14.56
N SER A 60 -1.23 -14.19 15.80
CA SER A 60 -2.14 -15.27 16.21
C SER A 60 -3.40 -15.31 15.35
N ALA A 61 -3.95 -14.15 15.00
CA ALA A 61 -5.09 -14.08 14.09
C ALA A 61 -4.73 -14.55 12.67
N LEU A 62 -3.55 -14.19 12.15
CA LEU A 62 -3.09 -14.68 10.86
C LEU A 62 -2.92 -16.22 10.88
N LEU A 63 -2.32 -16.77 11.92
CA LEU A 63 -2.22 -18.22 12.08
C LEU A 63 -3.61 -18.89 12.18
N ALA A 64 -4.57 -18.29 12.89
CA ALA A 64 -5.94 -18.77 12.94
C ALA A 64 -6.62 -18.74 11.57
N LEU A 65 -6.40 -17.68 10.77
CA LEU A 65 -6.87 -17.62 9.38
C LEU A 65 -6.32 -18.77 8.54
N LEU A 66 -5.00 -19.07 8.67
CA LEU A 66 -4.37 -20.19 7.97
C LEU A 66 -4.95 -21.54 8.39
N LEU A 67 -5.21 -21.73 9.67
CA LEU A 67 -5.85 -22.96 10.19
C LEU A 67 -7.30 -23.08 9.70
N CYS A 68 -8.09 -22.00 9.73
CA CYS A 68 -9.45 -21.98 9.19
C CYS A 68 -9.47 -22.35 7.69
N SER A 69 -8.54 -21.79 6.91
CA SER A 69 -8.43 -22.14 5.49
C SER A 69 -8.00 -23.59 5.24
N HIS A 70 -7.17 -24.16 6.13
CA HIS A 70 -6.70 -25.53 6.02
C HIS A 70 -7.79 -26.55 6.35
N TYR A 71 -8.58 -26.29 7.40
CA TYR A 71 -9.63 -27.20 7.85
C TYR A 71 -11.00 -26.95 7.20
N GLY A 72 -11.10 -26.04 6.23
CA GLY A 72 -12.35 -25.72 5.55
C GLY A 72 -13.42 -25.14 6.49
N ALA A 73 -13.01 -24.29 7.43
CA ALA A 73 -13.93 -23.61 8.33
C ALA A 73 -14.87 -22.67 7.53
N PRO A 74 -16.07 -22.30 8.09
CA PRO A 74 -17.00 -21.40 7.41
C PRO A 74 -16.35 -20.08 6.99
N ASP A 75 -16.69 -19.57 5.80
CA ASP A 75 -16.02 -18.40 5.17
C ASP A 75 -16.01 -17.15 6.06
N TRP A 76 -17.06 -16.92 6.86
CA TRP A 76 -17.10 -15.78 7.76
C TRP A 76 -15.93 -15.74 8.75
N THR A 77 -15.36 -16.91 9.12
CA THR A 77 -14.18 -16.98 10.02
C THR A 77 -12.95 -16.36 9.38
N LEU A 78 -12.80 -16.51 8.05
CA LEU A 78 -11.71 -15.91 7.29
C LEU A 78 -11.75 -14.38 7.39
N PHE A 79 -12.95 -13.77 7.31
CA PHE A 79 -13.11 -12.32 7.45
C PHE A 79 -12.77 -11.84 8.87
N VAL A 80 -13.24 -12.54 9.90
CA VAL A 80 -12.95 -12.18 11.29
C VAL A 80 -11.44 -12.22 11.56
N PHE A 81 -10.77 -13.31 11.16
CA PHE A 81 -9.34 -13.42 11.39
C PHE A 81 -8.51 -12.54 10.45
N ALA A 82 -8.99 -12.23 9.24
CA ALA A 82 -8.36 -11.23 8.40
C ALA A 82 -8.43 -9.83 9.03
N ALA A 83 -9.56 -9.43 9.59
CA ALA A 83 -9.70 -8.16 10.30
C ALA A 83 -8.77 -8.08 11.52
N LEU A 84 -8.73 -9.12 12.34
CA LEU A 84 -7.84 -9.19 13.50
C LEU A 84 -6.35 -9.23 13.11
N SER A 85 -6.01 -9.90 11.99
CA SER A 85 -4.63 -9.94 11.48
C SER A 85 -4.15 -8.57 10.97
N GLY A 86 -5.07 -7.63 10.67
CA GLY A 86 -4.76 -6.23 10.38
C GLY A 86 -4.16 -5.47 11.58
N CYS A 87 -4.17 -6.03 12.80
CA CYS A 87 -3.45 -5.51 13.96
C CYS A 87 -1.92 -5.67 13.79
N ILE A 88 -1.38 -5.05 12.75
CA ILE A 88 0.07 -5.06 12.46
C ILE A 88 0.60 -3.63 12.62
N PRO A 89 1.68 -3.42 13.41
CA PRO A 89 2.29 -2.11 13.54
C PRO A 89 2.96 -1.69 12.22
N SER A 90 2.91 -0.39 11.91
CA SER A 90 3.70 0.18 10.81
C SER A 90 5.18 0.19 11.17
N MET A 91 5.91 -0.88 10.82
CA MET A 91 7.33 -0.99 11.14
C MET A 91 8.19 0.14 10.55
N PRO A 92 7.96 0.60 9.30
CA PRO A 92 8.68 1.76 8.78
C PRO A 92 8.52 3.00 9.67
N ALA A 93 7.31 3.30 10.14
CA ALA A 93 7.09 4.43 11.03
C ALA A 93 7.83 4.28 12.37
N MET A 94 7.88 3.06 12.93
CA MET A 94 8.59 2.77 14.18
C MET A 94 10.10 2.92 14.02
N VAL A 95 10.65 2.46 12.91
CA VAL A 95 12.08 2.57 12.57
C VAL A 95 12.47 4.05 12.35
N ARG A 96 11.66 4.81 11.60
CA ARG A 96 11.87 6.25 11.37
C ARG A 96 11.89 7.04 12.67
N ALA A 97 11.00 6.72 13.60
CA ALA A 97 11.01 7.36 14.92
C ALA A 97 12.32 7.13 15.67
N ARG A 98 12.92 5.91 15.59
CA ARG A 98 14.24 5.63 16.19
C ARG A 98 15.37 6.35 15.48
N TRP A 99 15.36 6.39 14.15
CA TRP A 99 16.37 7.15 13.39
C TRP A 99 16.32 8.64 13.73
N THR A 100 15.10 9.21 13.85
CA THR A 100 14.92 10.61 14.23
C THR A 100 15.51 10.90 15.60
N GLU A 101 15.30 10.03 16.59
CA GLU A 101 15.85 10.21 17.93
C GLU A 101 17.37 10.06 17.93
N LEU A 102 17.90 9.04 17.25
CA LEU A 102 19.32 8.71 17.25
C LEU A 102 20.18 9.75 16.51
N TYR A 103 19.64 10.33 15.42
CA TYR A 103 20.38 11.26 14.54
C TYR A 103 19.78 12.65 14.49
N ARG A 104 19.05 13.06 15.52
CA ARG A 104 18.42 14.40 15.61
C ARG A 104 19.47 15.50 15.41
N GLY A 105 19.22 16.39 14.42
CA GLY A 105 20.15 17.49 14.09
C GLY A 105 21.43 17.08 13.35
N SER A 106 21.58 15.82 12.96
CA SER A 106 22.74 15.32 12.22
C SER A 106 22.39 15.10 10.73
N PRO A 107 23.28 15.39 9.77
CA PRO A 107 23.11 15.07 8.36
C PRO A 107 22.94 13.56 8.10
N LYS A 108 23.35 12.70 9.03
CA LYS A 108 23.17 11.23 8.96
C LYS A 108 21.69 10.82 8.96
N LEU A 109 20.78 11.66 9.47
CA LEU A 109 19.35 11.38 9.47
C LEU A 109 18.80 11.20 8.05
N HIS A 110 19.20 12.06 7.12
CA HIS A 110 18.82 11.95 5.72
C HIS A 110 19.29 10.63 5.10
N THR A 111 20.54 10.22 5.38
CA THR A 111 21.08 8.94 4.92
C THR A 111 20.33 7.75 5.50
N ALA A 112 19.94 7.80 6.79
CA ALA A 112 19.19 6.75 7.44
C ALA A 112 17.79 6.59 6.81
N PHE A 113 17.09 7.70 6.51
CA PHE A 113 15.79 7.66 5.84
C PHE A 113 15.88 7.17 4.39
N SER A 114 16.95 7.56 3.66
CA SER A 114 17.19 7.06 2.31
C SER A 114 17.44 5.55 2.32
N PHE A 115 18.23 5.05 3.25
CA PHE A 115 18.49 3.62 3.41
C PHE A 115 17.22 2.83 3.73
N GLU A 116 16.39 3.33 4.64
CA GLU A 116 15.11 2.71 4.98
C GLU A 116 14.16 2.66 3.77
N SER A 117 14.07 3.76 3.01
CA SER A 117 13.24 3.80 1.81
C SER A 117 13.68 2.77 0.78
N VAL A 118 14.99 2.55 0.61
CA VAL A 118 15.52 1.48 -0.27
C VAL A 118 15.11 0.09 0.26
N LEU A 119 15.18 -0.14 1.58
CA LEU A 119 14.76 -1.42 2.16
C LEU A 119 13.26 -1.67 1.99
N ASP A 120 12.43 -0.63 2.11
CA ASP A 120 10.99 -0.72 1.84
C ASP A 120 10.74 -1.11 0.37
N GLU A 121 11.39 -0.46 -0.59
CA GLU A 121 11.26 -0.79 -2.01
C GLU A 121 11.72 -2.22 -2.31
N VAL A 122 12.86 -2.65 -1.76
CA VAL A 122 13.33 -4.04 -1.89
C VAL A 122 12.28 -5.01 -1.33
N SER A 123 11.66 -4.68 -0.20
CA SER A 123 10.61 -5.50 0.40
C SER A 123 9.35 -5.61 -0.47
N PHE A 124 8.99 -4.53 -1.16
CA PHE A 124 7.88 -4.53 -2.13
C PHE A 124 8.21 -5.32 -3.41
N ILE A 125 9.46 -5.29 -3.87
CA ILE A 125 9.89 -6.04 -5.06
C ILE A 125 10.02 -7.54 -4.75
N VAL A 126 10.62 -7.89 -3.62
CA VAL A 126 10.97 -9.28 -3.27
C VAL A 126 9.84 -10.00 -2.51
N GLY A 127 9.04 -9.25 -1.77
CA GLY A 127 7.99 -9.80 -0.91
C GLY A 127 6.93 -10.61 -1.66
N PRO A 128 6.29 -10.09 -2.71
CA PRO A 128 5.30 -10.83 -3.50
C PRO A 128 5.85 -12.11 -4.13
N PRO A 129 7.02 -12.11 -4.83
CA PRO A 129 7.62 -13.32 -5.35
C PRO A 129 7.84 -14.41 -4.31
N ILE A 130 8.38 -14.06 -3.16
CA ILE A 130 8.59 -15.02 -2.07
C ILE A 130 7.25 -15.58 -1.59
N SER A 131 6.26 -14.73 -1.36
CA SER A 131 4.96 -15.17 -0.85
C SER A 131 4.23 -16.09 -1.83
N VAL A 132 4.12 -15.68 -3.10
CA VAL A 132 3.48 -16.47 -4.16
C VAL A 132 4.29 -17.74 -4.44
N GLY A 133 5.60 -17.61 -4.58
CA GLY A 133 6.50 -18.74 -4.86
C GLY A 133 6.42 -19.83 -3.80
N LEU A 134 6.44 -19.48 -2.52
CA LEU A 134 6.28 -20.43 -1.41
C LEU A 134 4.89 -21.08 -1.41
N SER A 135 3.84 -20.30 -1.65
CA SER A 135 2.46 -20.83 -1.70
C SER A 135 2.23 -21.79 -2.86
N VAL A 136 2.93 -21.61 -3.99
CA VAL A 136 2.82 -22.48 -5.15
C VAL A 136 3.76 -23.71 -5.04
N ALA A 137 4.98 -23.50 -4.52
CA ALA A 137 6.00 -24.55 -4.51
C ALA A 137 5.85 -25.55 -3.36
N LEU A 138 5.32 -25.14 -2.21
CA LEU A 138 5.21 -25.96 -1.01
C LEU A 138 3.76 -26.36 -0.71
N PHE A 139 2.99 -25.42 -0.18
CA PHE A 139 1.57 -25.58 0.15
C PHE A 139 0.89 -24.19 0.20
N PRO A 140 -0.43 -24.08 -0.03
CA PRO A 140 -1.10 -22.81 -0.21
C PRO A 140 -0.88 -21.78 0.91
N GLN A 141 -0.75 -22.22 2.17
CA GLN A 141 -0.56 -21.37 3.34
C GLN A 141 0.90 -20.92 3.56
N ALA A 142 1.89 -21.47 2.82
CA ALA A 142 3.32 -21.27 3.10
C ALA A 142 3.76 -19.80 3.03
N GLY A 143 3.29 -19.06 2.04
CA GLY A 143 3.63 -17.63 1.89
C GLY A 143 3.21 -16.78 3.09
N PRO A 144 1.92 -16.75 3.46
CA PRO A 144 1.45 -16.03 4.65
C PRO A 144 2.06 -16.55 5.96
N LEU A 145 2.33 -17.85 6.08
CA LEU A 145 2.98 -18.43 7.27
C LEU A 145 4.40 -17.88 7.46
N VAL A 146 5.19 -17.85 6.41
CA VAL A 146 6.54 -17.27 6.45
C VAL A 146 6.48 -15.79 6.78
N ALA A 147 5.50 -15.04 6.21
CA ALA A 147 5.30 -13.64 6.56
C ALA A 147 4.98 -13.44 8.05
N ALA A 148 4.13 -14.30 8.65
CA ALA A 148 3.82 -14.28 10.07
C ALA A 148 5.07 -14.52 10.95
N ILE A 149 5.90 -15.51 10.58
CA ILE A 149 7.14 -15.84 11.27
C ILE A 149 8.14 -14.69 11.19
N LEU A 150 8.35 -14.13 10.00
CA LEU A 150 9.26 -12.98 9.81
C LEU A 150 8.79 -11.75 10.58
N LEU A 151 7.49 -11.48 10.63
CA LEU A 151 6.93 -10.39 11.42
C LEU A 151 7.19 -10.61 12.91
N ALA A 152 6.90 -11.79 13.43
CA ALA A 152 7.10 -12.13 14.84
C ALA A 152 8.58 -12.01 15.26
N ILE A 153 9.49 -12.56 14.45
CA ILE A 153 10.94 -12.49 14.70
C ILE A 153 11.42 -11.03 14.60
N GLY A 154 11.02 -10.32 13.53
CA GLY A 154 11.46 -8.94 13.27
C GLY A 154 11.02 -8.00 14.38
N VAL A 155 9.74 -8.04 14.79
CA VAL A 155 9.24 -7.19 15.88
C VAL A 155 9.89 -7.57 17.22
N THR A 156 10.10 -8.85 17.50
CA THR A 156 10.78 -9.29 18.73
C THR A 156 12.21 -8.75 18.77
N ALA A 157 12.98 -8.92 17.68
CA ALA A 157 14.34 -8.40 17.58
C ALA A 157 14.38 -6.87 17.74
N PHE A 158 13.42 -6.17 17.12
CA PHE A 158 13.30 -4.72 17.20
C PHE A 158 13.02 -4.24 18.63
N VAL A 159 12.11 -4.88 19.34
CA VAL A 159 11.73 -4.53 20.73
C VAL A 159 12.86 -4.81 21.72
N LEU A 160 13.69 -5.83 21.47
CA LEU A 160 14.86 -6.14 22.29
C LEU A 160 15.93 -5.03 22.25
N GLN A 161 15.96 -4.21 21.20
CA GLN A 161 16.88 -3.08 21.07
C GLN A 161 16.41 -1.86 21.91
N ARG A 162 16.63 -1.91 23.20
CA ARG A 162 16.15 -0.92 24.17
C ARG A 162 16.82 0.45 24.07
N LYS A 163 18.10 0.49 23.68
CA LYS A 163 18.92 1.72 23.69
C LYS A 163 18.48 2.76 22.66
N THR A 164 17.71 2.36 21.64
CA THR A 164 17.30 3.23 20.54
C THR A 164 15.82 3.59 20.62
N GLU A 165 15.10 3.17 21.66
CA GLU A 165 13.68 3.47 21.83
C GLU A 165 13.48 4.97 22.09
N PRO A 166 12.62 5.67 21.32
CA PRO A 166 12.32 7.08 21.57
C PRO A 166 11.63 7.27 22.92
N PRO A 167 11.91 8.39 23.63
CA PRO A 167 11.21 8.72 24.85
C PRO A 167 9.74 9.00 24.59
N VAL A 168 8.88 8.63 25.54
CA VAL A 168 7.45 8.91 25.46
C VAL A 168 7.21 10.40 25.73
N HIS A 169 6.62 11.11 24.76
CA HIS A 169 6.28 12.52 24.91
C HIS A 169 4.76 12.68 25.13
N PRO A 170 4.33 13.42 26.15
CA PRO A 170 2.93 13.82 26.29
C PRO A 170 2.55 14.74 25.12
N ARG A 171 1.56 14.37 24.35
CA ARG A 171 1.08 15.17 23.21
C ARG A 171 0.26 16.35 23.73
N ASN A 172 0.70 17.58 23.48
CA ASN A 172 -0.16 18.76 23.59
C ASN A 172 -1.22 18.66 22.49
N SER A 173 -2.46 18.45 22.89
CA SER A 173 -3.62 18.39 22.00
C SER A 173 -3.96 19.80 21.49
N GLU A 174 -3.37 20.21 20.37
CA GLU A 174 -3.87 21.39 19.66
C GLU A 174 -5.20 21.04 18.98
N HIS A 175 -6.27 21.66 19.48
CA HIS A 175 -7.62 21.56 18.96
C HIS A 175 -7.73 22.40 17.66
N GLY A 176 -7.54 21.74 16.53
CA GLY A 176 -7.79 22.32 15.21
C GLY A 176 -8.67 21.38 14.38
N GLY A 177 -9.63 21.91 13.61
CA GLY A 177 -10.51 21.10 12.73
C GLY A 177 -9.73 20.18 11.79
N SER A 178 -10.35 19.09 11.35
CA SER A 178 -9.71 18.08 10.46
C SER A 178 -9.27 18.71 9.12
N VAL A 179 -8.15 18.24 8.59
CA VAL A 179 -7.62 18.62 7.26
C VAL A 179 -8.57 18.22 6.11
N LEU A 180 -9.50 17.31 6.33
CA LEU A 180 -10.54 16.92 5.36
C LEU A 180 -11.55 18.03 5.05
N ARG A 181 -11.55 19.14 5.78
CA ARG A 181 -12.34 20.32 5.43
C ARG A 181 -11.77 21.06 4.22
N GLN A 182 -10.53 20.80 3.85
CA GLN A 182 -9.90 21.41 2.67
C GLN A 182 -10.22 20.57 1.44
N GLY A 183 -10.94 21.12 0.48
CA GLY A 183 -11.35 20.42 -0.74
C GLY A 183 -10.18 19.85 -1.54
N ALA A 184 -9.02 20.53 -1.54
CA ALA A 184 -7.81 20.05 -2.19
C ALA A 184 -7.31 18.73 -1.57
N VAL A 185 -7.37 18.58 -0.24
CA VAL A 185 -7.00 17.32 0.45
C VAL A 185 -7.97 16.20 0.12
N VAL A 186 -9.27 16.49 0.04
CA VAL A 186 -10.29 15.50 -0.35
C VAL A 186 -10.07 15.01 -1.79
N ILE A 187 -9.75 15.90 -2.72
CA ILE A 187 -9.43 15.52 -4.11
C ILE A 187 -8.22 14.61 -4.17
N LEU A 188 -7.15 14.92 -3.45
CA LEU A 188 -5.96 14.07 -3.38
C LEU A 188 -6.27 12.70 -2.76
N LEU A 189 -7.08 12.67 -1.68
CA LEU A 189 -7.55 11.46 -1.05
C LEU A 189 -8.31 10.56 -2.04
N LEU A 190 -9.28 11.11 -2.78
CA LEU A 190 -10.07 10.38 -3.76
C LEU A 190 -9.21 9.91 -4.96
N SER A 191 -8.24 10.72 -5.37
CA SER A 191 -7.28 10.32 -6.40
C SER A 191 -6.40 9.16 -5.94
N LEU A 192 -5.90 9.20 -4.69
CA LEU A 192 -5.11 8.10 -4.13
C LEU A 192 -5.94 6.84 -3.85
N LEU A 193 -7.23 6.99 -3.55
CA LEU A 193 -8.15 5.86 -3.53
C LEU A 193 -8.22 5.19 -4.92
N GLY A 194 -8.32 5.97 -6.00
CA GLY A 194 -8.25 5.45 -7.37
C GLY A 194 -6.92 4.74 -7.67
N LEU A 195 -5.79 5.35 -7.28
CA LEU A 195 -4.46 4.77 -7.43
C LEU A 195 -4.32 3.45 -6.65
N GLY A 196 -4.82 3.39 -5.42
CA GLY A 196 -4.86 2.17 -4.62
C GLY A 196 -5.74 1.09 -5.24
N THR A 197 -6.89 1.47 -5.83
CA THR A 197 -7.77 0.54 -6.54
C THR A 197 -7.06 -0.14 -7.71
N ILE A 198 -6.21 0.59 -8.45
CA ILE A 198 -5.35 0.00 -9.48
C ILE A 198 -4.45 -1.08 -8.87
N VAL A 199 -3.75 -0.78 -7.78
CA VAL A 199 -2.83 -1.73 -7.13
C VAL A 199 -3.56 -2.99 -6.67
N GLY A 200 -4.66 -2.85 -5.93
CA GLY A 200 -5.43 -4.00 -5.44
C GLY A 200 -6.00 -4.87 -6.56
N THR A 201 -6.40 -4.24 -7.67
CA THR A 201 -6.84 -4.97 -8.86
C THR A 201 -5.68 -5.72 -9.51
N VAL A 202 -4.53 -5.06 -9.68
CA VAL A 202 -3.30 -5.66 -10.25
C VAL A 202 -2.89 -6.90 -9.47
N ASP A 203 -2.96 -6.87 -8.14
CA ASP A 203 -2.63 -8.01 -7.29
C ASP A 203 -3.51 -9.24 -7.61
N VAL A 204 -4.83 -9.06 -7.64
CA VAL A 204 -5.77 -10.17 -7.84
C VAL A 204 -5.74 -10.67 -9.28
N VAL A 205 -5.74 -9.74 -10.26
CA VAL A 205 -5.76 -10.09 -11.68
C VAL A 205 -4.47 -10.79 -12.11
N SER A 206 -3.31 -10.40 -11.57
CA SER A 206 -2.03 -11.07 -11.87
C SER A 206 -2.03 -12.53 -11.42
N VAL A 207 -2.59 -12.82 -10.24
CA VAL A 207 -2.73 -14.19 -9.76
C VAL A 207 -3.68 -14.99 -10.64
N ALA A 208 -4.86 -14.43 -10.94
CA ALA A 208 -5.86 -15.09 -11.78
C ALA A 208 -5.35 -15.35 -13.20
N PHE A 209 -4.69 -14.37 -13.81
CA PHE A 209 -4.13 -14.50 -15.15
C PHE A 209 -3.06 -15.58 -15.22
N ALA A 210 -2.12 -15.61 -14.25
CA ALA A 210 -1.07 -16.61 -14.18
C ALA A 210 -1.62 -18.03 -13.98
N GLN A 211 -2.65 -18.20 -13.14
CA GLN A 211 -3.33 -19.48 -12.96
C GLN A 211 -4.05 -19.93 -14.24
N HIS A 212 -4.74 -19.03 -14.93
CA HIS A 212 -5.41 -19.33 -16.20
C HIS A 212 -4.44 -19.75 -17.30
N GLN A 213 -3.20 -19.23 -17.29
CA GLN A 213 -2.12 -19.62 -18.20
C GLN A 213 -1.41 -20.93 -17.77
N GLY A 214 -1.86 -21.58 -16.69
CA GLY A 214 -1.20 -22.80 -16.17
C GLY A 214 0.17 -22.55 -15.52
N GLN A 215 0.52 -21.31 -15.23
CA GLN A 215 1.80 -20.89 -14.65
C GLN A 215 1.61 -20.05 -13.38
N PRO A 216 1.02 -20.57 -12.30
CA PRO A 216 0.65 -19.77 -11.13
C PRO A 216 1.85 -19.06 -10.49
N ALA A 217 3.06 -19.64 -10.53
CA ALA A 217 4.27 -19.00 -10.02
C ALA A 217 4.65 -17.73 -10.80
N ALA A 218 4.23 -17.60 -12.06
CA ALA A 218 4.52 -16.43 -12.89
C ALA A 218 3.81 -15.14 -12.41
N ALA A 219 2.78 -15.25 -11.57
CA ALA A 219 2.18 -14.09 -10.91
C ALA A 219 3.23 -13.26 -10.16
N SER A 220 4.20 -13.93 -9.54
CA SER A 220 5.30 -13.26 -8.83
C SER A 220 6.16 -12.41 -9.76
N ILE A 221 6.42 -12.88 -10.97
CA ILE A 221 7.20 -12.15 -11.98
C ILE A 221 6.44 -10.89 -12.42
N VAL A 222 5.14 -11.03 -12.70
CA VAL A 222 4.27 -9.92 -13.14
C VAL A 222 4.24 -8.81 -12.10
N LEU A 223 4.03 -9.16 -10.82
CA LEU A 223 4.00 -8.21 -9.71
C LEU A 223 5.37 -7.57 -9.47
N SER A 224 6.45 -8.33 -9.59
CA SER A 224 7.81 -7.79 -9.48
C SER A 224 8.14 -6.80 -10.58
N MET A 225 7.66 -7.01 -11.80
CA MET A 225 7.87 -6.07 -12.91
C MET A 225 7.16 -4.74 -12.64
N TYR A 226 5.94 -4.78 -12.10
CA TYR A 226 5.24 -3.56 -11.66
C TYR A 226 6.02 -2.80 -10.59
N ALA A 227 6.46 -3.50 -9.54
CA ALA A 227 7.23 -2.91 -8.46
C ALA A 227 8.60 -2.39 -8.94
N LEU A 228 9.28 -3.12 -9.84
CA LEU A 228 10.55 -2.70 -10.43
C LEU A 228 10.38 -1.41 -11.24
N GLY A 229 9.34 -1.32 -12.08
CA GLY A 229 9.02 -0.10 -12.82
C GLY A 229 8.81 1.09 -11.89
N SER A 230 8.04 0.91 -10.82
CA SER A 230 7.79 1.92 -9.80
C SER A 230 9.07 2.37 -9.10
N CYS A 231 9.88 1.42 -8.65
CA CYS A 231 11.16 1.69 -7.98
C CYS A 231 12.12 2.50 -8.88
N VAL A 232 12.35 2.04 -10.10
CA VAL A 232 13.23 2.72 -11.06
C VAL A 232 12.75 4.14 -11.34
N ALA A 233 11.45 4.29 -11.63
CA ALA A 233 10.88 5.60 -11.90
C ALA A 233 10.90 6.52 -10.68
N GLY A 234 10.62 6.00 -9.49
CA GLY A 234 10.69 6.76 -8.23
C GLY A 234 12.09 7.30 -7.95
N LEU A 235 13.12 6.45 -8.11
CA LEU A 235 14.52 6.85 -7.96
C LEU A 235 14.92 7.93 -8.97
N VAL A 236 14.60 7.72 -10.25
CA VAL A 236 14.89 8.69 -11.31
C VAL A 236 14.15 10.00 -11.05
N PHE A 237 12.86 9.94 -10.74
CA PHE A 237 12.04 11.10 -10.47
C PHE A 237 12.56 11.92 -9.27
N GLY A 238 13.02 11.24 -8.21
CA GLY A 238 13.62 11.89 -7.04
C GLY A 238 14.94 12.64 -7.31
N THR A 239 15.66 12.28 -8.39
CA THR A 239 16.90 12.97 -8.81
C THR A 239 16.66 14.08 -9.82
N LEU A 240 15.52 14.08 -10.51
CA LEU A 240 15.19 15.07 -11.53
C LEU A 240 14.73 16.38 -10.89
N LYS A 241 15.40 17.48 -11.23
CA LYS A 241 14.96 18.83 -10.88
C LYS A 241 13.94 19.30 -11.93
N LEU A 242 12.69 18.92 -11.75
CA LEU A 242 11.61 19.30 -12.67
C LEU A 242 11.12 20.72 -12.34
N ASN A 243 11.28 21.65 -13.29
CA ASN A 243 10.81 23.03 -13.16
C ASN A 243 9.32 23.16 -13.52
N MET A 244 8.50 22.19 -13.12
CA MET A 244 7.07 22.18 -13.35
C MET A 244 6.28 22.25 -12.04
N PRO A 245 5.13 22.95 -12.01
CA PRO A 245 4.27 22.98 -10.83
C PRO A 245 3.78 21.58 -10.45
N LEU A 246 3.78 21.25 -9.16
CA LEU A 246 3.33 19.94 -8.66
C LEU A 246 1.92 19.55 -9.14
N PRO A 247 0.91 20.49 -9.22
CA PRO A 247 -0.41 20.13 -9.76
C PRO A 247 -0.36 19.62 -11.20
N ARG A 248 0.53 20.19 -12.03
CA ARG A 248 0.71 19.74 -13.41
C ARG A 248 1.41 18.38 -13.48
N LEU A 249 2.43 18.16 -12.65
CA LEU A 249 3.11 16.86 -12.55
C LEU A 249 2.16 15.77 -12.10
N PHE A 250 1.30 16.08 -11.10
CA PHE A 250 0.28 15.15 -10.62
C PHE A 250 -0.74 14.79 -11.71
N LEU A 251 -1.23 15.79 -12.47
CA LEU A 251 -2.16 15.57 -13.58
C LEU A 251 -1.55 14.69 -14.68
N LEU A 252 -0.29 14.96 -15.05
CA LEU A 252 0.44 14.16 -16.05
C LEU A 252 0.68 12.73 -15.55
N GLY A 253 1.03 12.56 -14.27
CA GLY A 253 1.17 11.26 -13.63
C GLY A 253 -0.14 10.47 -13.64
N ALA A 254 -1.25 11.12 -13.26
CA ALA A 254 -2.59 10.51 -13.28
C ALA A 254 -3.01 10.09 -14.69
N LEU A 255 -2.76 10.96 -15.70
CA LEU A 255 -3.03 10.66 -17.12
C LEU A 255 -2.20 9.46 -17.60
N ALA A 256 -0.90 9.46 -17.32
CA ALA A 256 0.00 8.39 -17.74
C ALA A 256 -0.37 7.07 -17.05
N THR A 257 -0.69 7.08 -15.76
CA THR A 257 -1.18 5.91 -15.05
C THR A 257 -2.46 5.36 -15.66
N ALA A 258 -3.44 6.22 -16.00
CA ALA A 258 -4.67 5.79 -16.65
C ALA A 258 -4.44 5.17 -18.02
N ILE A 259 -3.59 5.80 -18.87
CA ILE A 259 -3.28 5.33 -20.23
C ILE A 259 -2.57 3.97 -20.19
N THR A 260 -1.64 3.76 -19.26
CA THR A 260 -0.88 2.51 -19.18
C THR A 260 -1.70 1.30 -18.74
N MET A 261 -2.91 1.49 -18.20
CA MET A 261 -3.85 0.39 -17.93
C MET A 261 -4.51 -0.14 -19.21
N VAL A 262 -4.59 0.67 -20.27
CA VAL A 262 -5.28 0.31 -21.50
C VAL A 262 -4.66 -0.93 -22.19
N PRO A 263 -3.34 -1.00 -22.45
CA PRO A 263 -2.74 -2.15 -23.14
C PRO A 263 -2.79 -3.45 -22.34
N LEU A 264 -2.97 -3.41 -21.01
CA LEU A 264 -3.04 -4.62 -20.18
C LEU A 264 -4.26 -5.50 -20.52
N MET A 265 -5.31 -4.91 -21.07
CA MET A 265 -6.51 -5.65 -21.49
C MET A 265 -6.26 -6.58 -22.69
N TRP A 266 -5.22 -6.35 -23.47
CA TRP A 266 -4.84 -7.17 -24.64
C TRP A 266 -3.64 -8.08 -24.38
N ALA A 267 -3.22 -8.22 -23.10
CA ALA A 267 -2.14 -9.14 -22.78
C ALA A 267 -2.56 -10.60 -23.03
N ASP A 268 -1.79 -11.30 -23.87
CA ASP A 268 -2.05 -12.69 -24.28
C ASP A 268 -1.15 -13.71 -23.58
N SER A 269 -0.04 -13.26 -23.05
CA SER A 269 0.97 -14.12 -22.39
C SER A 269 1.49 -13.47 -21.12
N ILE A 270 2.14 -14.27 -20.27
CA ILE A 270 2.83 -13.78 -19.06
C ILE A 270 3.88 -12.71 -19.43
N ALA A 271 4.61 -12.92 -20.53
CA ALA A 271 5.65 -11.99 -20.97
C ALA A 271 5.06 -10.62 -21.37
N THR A 272 3.99 -10.60 -22.17
CA THR A 272 3.32 -9.35 -22.58
C THR A 272 2.71 -8.62 -21.39
N LEU A 273 2.12 -9.37 -20.45
CA LEU A 273 1.61 -8.81 -19.21
C LEU A 273 2.73 -8.24 -18.34
N ALA A 274 3.84 -8.95 -18.16
CA ALA A 274 4.97 -8.50 -17.36
C ALA A 274 5.60 -7.21 -17.89
N ILE A 275 5.75 -7.10 -19.23
CA ILE A 275 6.23 -5.87 -19.88
C ILE A 275 5.23 -4.73 -19.68
N GLY A 276 3.94 -4.98 -19.90
CA GLY A 276 2.89 -3.98 -19.64
C GLY A 276 2.88 -3.50 -18.20
N MET A 277 3.06 -4.40 -17.24
CA MET A 277 3.13 -4.09 -15.79
C MET A 277 4.38 -3.27 -15.44
N LEU A 278 5.54 -3.58 -16.05
CA LEU A 278 6.75 -2.76 -15.90
C LEU A 278 6.49 -1.31 -16.33
N VAL A 279 5.87 -1.13 -17.51
CA VAL A 279 5.53 0.20 -18.05
C VAL A 279 4.50 0.91 -17.18
N ALA A 280 3.47 0.20 -16.73
CA ALA A 280 2.45 0.75 -15.83
C ALA A 280 3.05 1.18 -14.48
N GLY A 281 3.97 0.39 -13.93
CA GLY A 281 4.69 0.69 -12.70
C GLY A 281 5.50 1.99 -12.75
N LEU A 282 6.05 2.37 -13.92
CA LEU A 282 6.85 3.60 -14.07
C LEU A 282 6.10 4.87 -13.63
N PHE A 283 4.78 4.86 -13.61
CA PHE A 283 3.99 6.06 -13.27
C PHE A 283 3.40 6.01 -11.86
N PHE A 284 3.47 4.88 -11.16
CA PHE A 284 2.93 4.76 -9.81
C PHE A 284 3.70 5.64 -8.80
N ALA A 285 5.01 5.43 -8.63
CA ALA A 285 5.80 6.17 -7.65
C ALA A 285 5.84 7.68 -7.94
N PRO A 286 6.08 8.17 -9.18
CA PRO A 286 6.03 9.60 -9.47
C PRO A 286 4.68 10.25 -9.14
N THR A 287 3.56 9.55 -9.41
CA THR A 287 2.22 10.04 -9.08
C THR A 287 2.01 10.13 -7.57
N LEU A 288 2.44 9.10 -6.83
CA LEU A 288 2.35 9.09 -5.38
C LEU A 288 3.24 10.17 -4.74
N ILE A 289 4.49 10.31 -5.18
CA ILE A 289 5.44 11.33 -4.69
C ILE A 289 4.87 12.74 -4.91
N THR A 290 4.33 13.02 -6.10
CA THR A 290 3.70 14.32 -6.40
C THR A 290 2.46 14.58 -5.55
N ALA A 291 1.63 13.58 -5.31
CA ALA A 291 0.47 13.71 -4.43
C ALA A 291 0.89 14.03 -2.98
N MET A 292 1.91 13.33 -2.45
CA MET A 292 2.44 13.61 -1.11
C MET A 292 3.04 15.01 -1.02
N GLY A 293 3.83 15.43 -2.02
CA GLY A 293 4.39 16.78 -2.10
C GLY A 293 3.31 17.87 -2.19
N LEU A 294 2.17 17.61 -2.85
CA LEU A 294 1.04 18.52 -2.85
C LEU A 294 0.44 18.67 -1.45
N VAL A 295 0.26 17.58 -0.71
CA VAL A 295 -0.23 17.63 0.68
C VAL A 295 0.72 18.43 1.57
N GLU A 296 2.05 18.25 1.43
CA GLU A 296 3.06 19.01 2.18
C GLU A 296 2.96 20.52 1.93
N ASN A 297 2.61 20.93 0.71
CA ASN A 297 2.47 22.34 0.37
C ASN A 297 1.11 22.95 0.77
N ILE A 298 0.06 22.13 0.86
CA ILE A 298 -1.32 22.59 1.11
C ILE A 298 -1.64 22.61 2.61
N VAL A 299 -1.14 21.61 3.34
CA VAL A 299 -1.48 21.41 4.75
C VAL A 299 -0.49 22.13 5.67
N PRO A 300 -0.97 22.88 6.69
CA PRO A 300 -0.09 23.52 7.66
C PRO A 300 0.83 22.48 8.35
N PRO A 301 2.10 22.84 8.69
CA PRO A 301 3.06 21.92 9.31
C PRO A 301 2.53 21.22 10.55
N ALA A 302 1.73 21.89 11.39
CA ALA A 302 1.13 21.31 12.59
C ALA A 302 0.14 20.16 12.31
N LYS A 303 -0.40 20.06 11.09
CA LYS A 303 -1.38 19.04 10.65
C LYS A 303 -0.86 18.15 9.53
N LEU A 304 0.40 18.27 9.18
CA LEU A 304 0.99 17.53 8.07
C LEU A 304 0.89 16.00 8.27
N THR A 305 1.14 15.53 9.49
CA THR A 305 1.01 14.11 9.83
C THR A 305 -0.42 13.60 9.60
N GLU A 306 -1.43 14.39 9.97
CA GLU A 306 -2.84 14.06 9.70
C GLU A 306 -3.10 13.98 8.19
N GLY A 307 -2.62 14.96 7.42
CA GLY A 307 -2.77 14.99 5.97
C GLY A 307 -2.15 13.77 5.29
N LEU A 308 -0.89 13.46 5.59
CA LEU A 308 -0.19 12.30 5.03
C LEU A 308 -0.84 10.97 5.45
N THR A 309 -1.34 10.87 6.70
CA THR A 309 -2.06 9.69 7.17
C THR A 309 -3.33 9.46 6.35
N TRP A 310 -4.11 10.51 6.06
CA TRP A 310 -5.29 10.38 5.21
C TRP A 310 -4.97 9.94 3.79
N MET A 311 -3.83 10.38 3.22
CA MET A 311 -3.39 9.93 1.90
C MET A 311 -3.10 8.41 1.89
N ILE A 312 -2.34 7.93 2.86
CA ILE A 312 -2.04 6.49 2.99
C ILE A 312 -3.31 5.68 3.27
N THR A 313 -4.23 6.21 4.09
CA THR A 313 -5.53 5.57 4.33
C THR A 313 -6.35 5.47 3.05
N GLY A 314 -6.43 6.55 2.25
CA GLY A 314 -7.12 6.54 0.95
C GLY A 314 -6.53 5.53 -0.02
N LEU A 315 -5.20 5.46 -0.11
CA LEU A 315 -4.50 4.45 -0.91
C LEU A 315 -4.86 3.03 -0.43
N GLY A 316 -4.80 2.76 0.88
CA GLY A 316 -5.12 1.45 1.47
C GLY A 316 -6.60 1.05 1.26
N MET A 317 -7.53 1.99 1.41
CA MET A 317 -8.95 1.77 1.09
C MET A 317 -9.14 1.43 -0.39
N GLY A 318 -8.40 2.11 -1.26
CA GLY A 318 -8.39 1.82 -2.70
C GLY A 318 -7.89 0.40 -2.99
N VAL A 319 -6.79 -0.03 -2.38
CA VAL A 319 -6.27 -1.41 -2.52
C VAL A 319 -7.34 -2.44 -2.15
N ALA A 320 -8.03 -2.23 -1.03
CA ALA A 320 -9.12 -3.10 -0.62
C ALA A 320 -10.27 -3.13 -1.65
N LEU A 321 -10.69 -1.96 -2.13
CA LEU A 321 -11.75 -1.84 -3.13
C LEU A 321 -11.36 -2.54 -4.44
N GLY A 322 -10.12 -2.34 -4.90
CA GLY A 322 -9.60 -2.97 -6.12
C GLY A 322 -9.55 -4.49 -6.02
N ALA A 323 -9.15 -5.03 -4.87
CA ALA A 323 -9.12 -6.47 -4.64
C ALA A 323 -10.52 -7.11 -4.70
N VAL A 324 -11.52 -6.46 -4.09
CA VAL A 324 -12.92 -6.95 -4.12
C VAL A 324 -13.50 -6.86 -5.52
N LEU A 325 -13.45 -5.68 -6.15
CA LEU A 325 -14.04 -5.46 -7.47
C LEU A 325 -13.32 -6.27 -8.54
N GLY A 326 -11.99 -6.32 -8.48
CA GLY A 326 -11.18 -7.13 -9.39
C GLY A 326 -11.54 -8.62 -9.27
N GLY A 327 -11.61 -9.15 -8.05
CA GLY A 327 -12.00 -10.53 -7.81
C GLY A 327 -13.41 -10.86 -8.33
N TRP A 328 -14.38 -9.98 -8.07
CA TRP A 328 -15.76 -10.15 -8.57
C TRP A 328 -15.81 -10.15 -10.10
N VAL A 329 -15.15 -9.22 -10.76
CA VAL A 329 -15.12 -9.16 -12.24
C VAL A 329 -14.43 -10.40 -12.83
N ILE A 330 -13.35 -10.89 -12.19
CA ILE A 330 -12.67 -12.11 -12.63
C ILE A 330 -13.59 -13.33 -12.56
N ASP A 331 -14.29 -13.51 -11.45
CA ASP A 331 -15.19 -14.65 -11.27
C ASP A 331 -16.39 -14.60 -12.23
N ALA A 332 -16.89 -13.39 -12.56
CA ALA A 332 -18.04 -13.22 -13.46
C ALA A 332 -17.66 -13.26 -14.95
N TYR A 333 -16.51 -12.71 -15.33
CA TYR A 333 -16.17 -12.42 -16.73
C TYR A 333 -14.78 -12.89 -17.17
N GLY A 334 -14.01 -13.49 -16.25
CA GLY A 334 -12.67 -14.03 -16.51
C GLY A 334 -11.53 -13.06 -16.23
N ALA A 335 -10.31 -13.60 -16.17
CA ALA A 335 -9.12 -12.90 -15.67
C ALA A 335 -8.76 -11.62 -16.47
N ARG A 336 -8.86 -11.65 -17.79
CA ARG A 336 -8.54 -10.45 -18.64
C ARG A 336 -9.47 -9.29 -18.35
N THR A 337 -10.75 -9.58 -18.16
CA THR A 337 -11.77 -8.55 -17.92
C THR A 337 -11.53 -7.85 -16.57
N GLY A 338 -10.83 -8.48 -15.63
CA GLY A 338 -10.45 -7.86 -14.35
C GLY A 338 -9.70 -6.54 -14.52
N PHE A 339 -8.91 -6.36 -15.59
CA PHE A 339 -8.21 -5.08 -15.85
C PHE A 339 -9.15 -3.91 -16.17
N THR A 340 -10.43 -4.14 -16.49
CA THR A 340 -11.42 -3.06 -16.64
C THR A 340 -11.60 -2.27 -15.36
N VAL A 341 -11.44 -2.92 -14.20
CA VAL A 341 -11.51 -2.26 -12.89
C VAL A 341 -10.32 -1.28 -12.72
N SER A 342 -9.10 -1.70 -13.08
CA SER A 342 -7.93 -0.81 -13.05
C SER A 342 -8.08 0.36 -14.01
N LEU A 343 -8.63 0.13 -15.21
CA LEU A 343 -8.89 1.17 -16.19
C LEU A 343 -9.94 2.18 -15.68
N ALA A 344 -11.04 1.69 -15.12
CA ALA A 344 -12.08 2.53 -14.52
C ALA A 344 -11.52 3.36 -13.35
N ALA A 345 -10.71 2.74 -12.48
CA ALA A 345 -10.07 3.42 -11.37
C ALA A 345 -9.08 4.51 -11.83
N GLY A 346 -8.29 4.22 -12.88
CA GLY A 346 -7.42 5.21 -13.53
C GLY A 346 -8.21 6.38 -14.11
N GLY A 347 -9.36 6.12 -14.74
CA GLY A 347 -10.29 7.14 -15.24
C GLY A 347 -10.87 8.00 -14.12
N VAL A 348 -11.28 7.40 -13.01
CA VAL A 348 -11.77 8.12 -11.81
C VAL A 348 -10.67 8.97 -11.20
N MET A 349 -9.46 8.43 -11.04
CA MET A 349 -8.30 9.19 -10.55
C MET A 349 -8.02 10.41 -11.44
N LEU A 350 -7.99 10.21 -12.76
CA LEU A 350 -7.77 11.28 -13.72
C LEU A 350 -8.89 12.33 -13.66
N LEU A 351 -10.15 11.91 -13.52
CA LEU A 351 -11.29 12.80 -13.36
C LEU A 351 -11.11 13.73 -12.15
N PHE A 352 -10.76 13.18 -10.98
CA PHE A 352 -10.50 13.98 -9.79
C PHE A 352 -9.28 14.89 -9.96
N ALA A 353 -8.21 14.42 -10.61
CA ALA A 353 -7.04 15.25 -10.91
C ALA A 353 -7.38 16.43 -11.83
N VAL A 354 -8.22 16.23 -12.83
CA VAL A 354 -8.69 17.29 -13.76
C VAL A 354 -9.62 18.28 -13.05
N LEU A 355 -10.66 17.77 -12.38
CA LEU A 355 -11.63 18.62 -11.65
C LEU A 355 -10.95 19.42 -10.54
N GLY A 356 -9.97 18.81 -9.88
CA GLY A 356 -9.22 19.43 -8.79
C GLY A 356 -8.08 20.33 -9.25
N TYR A 357 -7.71 20.34 -10.53
CA TYR A 357 -6.50 21.01 -11.00
C TYR A 357 -6.39 22.48 -10.58
N ARG A 358 -7.45 23.26 -10.79
CA ARG A 358 -7.49 24.69 -10.39
C ARG A 358 -7.39 24.85 -8.89
N LEU A 359 -8.13 24.05 -8.13
CA LEU A 359 -8.13 24.11 -6.67
C LEU A 359 -6.74 23.74 -6.09
N LEU A 360 -6.06 22.76 -6.67
CA LEU A 360 -4.70 22.38 -6.30
C LEU A 360 -3.70 23.50 -6.66
N GLN A 361 -3.86 24.15 -7.80
CA GLN A 361 -3.03 25.27 -8.22
C GLN A 361 -3.18 26.48 -7.30
N ASP A 362 -4.42 26.89 -6.99
CA ASP A 362 -4.71 28.02 -6.11
C ASP A 362 -4.20 27.78 -4.68
N SER A 363 -4.26 26.52 -4.21
CA SER A 363 -3.82 26.12 -2.88
C SER A 363 -2.28 26.05 -2.73
N THR A 364 -1.54 25.92 -3.83
CA THR A 364 -0.07 25.88 -3.85
C THR A 364 0.58 27.21 -4.18
N THR A 365 -0.17 28.18 -4.67
CA THR A 365 0.35 29.52 -4.94
C THR A 365 0.52 30.28 -3.60
N PRO A 366 1.72 30.81 -3.28
CA PRO A 366 1.88 31.63 -2.09
C PRO A 366 0.87 32.78 -2.14
N ARG A 367 -0.02 32.86 -1.15
CA ARG A 367 -0.85 34.05 -1.00
C ARG A 367 0.14 35.20 -0.82
N ALA A 368 0.20 36.11 -1.80
CA ALA A 368 0.88 37.36 -1.64
C ALA A 368 0.34 37.99 -0.34
N ILE A 369 1.21 38.18 0.65
CA ILE A 369 0.90 38.84 1.89
C ILE A 369 0.44 40.24 1.43
N ALA A 370 -0.86 40.46 1.51
CA ALA A 370 -1.39 41.79 1.33
C ALA A 370 -0.77 42.64 2.44
N ALA A 371 0.14 43.51 2.02
CA ALA A 371 0.81 44.50 2.85
C ALA A 371 -0.17 45.53 3.40
#